data_8cc5a103274746caa7efe5112b7fc6a6
#
_entry.id   8cc5a103274746caa7efe5112b7fc6a6
#
_cell.length_a   1.000
_cell.length_b   1.000
_cell.length_c   1.000
_cell.angle_alpha   90.00
_cell.angle_beta   90.00
_cell.angle_gamma   90.00
#
_symmetry.space_group_name_H-M   'P 1'
#
loop_
_entity.id
_entity.type
_entity.pdbx_description
1 polymer ?
#
loop_
_entity_poly.entity_id
_entity_poly.type
_entity_poly.pdbx_seq_one_letter_code
_entity_poly.pdbx_strand_id
1 'polypeptide(L)'
;MSRHLVVMAAGTGGHVIPGLAVAREMQSRGWSISWLGTPAGMENKLVPPSGIPIDTIGFSGLRGKGLLHTLTGGLRMLIAFWQCQRIIRARRANAVLGMGGYVCFPGGLMASLLNRPLVLVNADASLLMSNKALLPVADAVVFGFDGAAAHKVKHCLLYTSDAADE
;
A
#
# COMPACT_ATOMS: atom_id res chain seq x y z
N MET A 1 2.48 -24.12 -5.28
CA MET A 1 1.59 -22.96 -5.54
C MET A 1 2.40 -21.69 -5.38
N SER A 2 2.44 -20.82 -6.40
CA SER A 2 3.15 -19.53 -6.30
C SER A 2 2.42 -18.63 -5.28
N ARG A 3 3.18 -17.98 -4.40
CA ARG A 3 2.65 -16.98 -3.45
C ARG A 3 2.30 -15.71 -4.22
N HIS A 4 1.28 -14.98 -3.78
CA HIS A 4 0.83 -13.75 -4.42
C HIS A 4 0.94 -12.56 -3.47
N LEU A 5 1.58 -11.48 -3.93
CA LEU A 5 1.70 -10.22 -3.23
C LEU A 5 0.84 -9.14 -3.92
N VAL A 6 0.01 -8.47 -3.16
CA VAL A 6 -0.67 -7.24 -3.60
C VAL A 6 0.14 -6.04 -3.13
N VAL A 7 0.63 -5.23 -4.05
CA VAL A 7 1.34 -3.97 -3.76
C VAL A 7 0.34 -2.82 -3.88
N MET A 8 0.21 -2.05 -2.83
CA MET A 8 -0.66 -0.88 -2.76
C MET A 8 0.18 0.38 -2.79
N ALA A 9 0.14 1.10 -3.89
CA ALA A 9 0.74 2.42 -3.99
C ALA A 9 0.01 3.25 -5.03
N ALA A 10 -0.32 4.47 -4.69
CA ALA A 10 -1.05 5.38 -5.54
C ALA A 10 -0.61 6.83 -5.37
N GLY A 11 -0.81 7.61 -6.40
CA GLY A 11 -0.65 9.06 -6.42
C GLY A 11 0.69 9.51 -6.96
N THR A 12 1.76 9.47 -6.18
CA THR A 12 3.07 10.05 -6.54
C THR A 12 4.12 8.99 -6.89
N GLY A 13 5.11 9.39 -7.70
CA GLY A 13 6.25 8.53 -8.03
C GLY A 13 7.07 8.08 -6.81
N GLY A 14 7.09 8.89 -5.75
CA GLY A 14 7.77 8.56 -4.49
C GLY A 14 7.27 7.30 -3.80
N HIS A 15 6.01 6.91 -4.03
CA HIS A 15 5.46 5.65 -3.54
C HIS A 15 5.53 4.52 -4.58
N VAL A 16 5.34 4.88 -5.85
CA VAL A 16 5.22 3.89 -6.95
C VAL A 16 6.59 3.30 -7.30
N ILE A 17 7.64 4.12 -7.39
CA ILE A 17 8.98 3.66 -7.80
C ILE A 17 9.58 2.66 -6.80
N PRO A 18 9.60 2.95 -5.48
CA PRO A 18 10.07 1.96 -4.51
C PRO A 18 9.19 0.69 -4.50
N GLY A 19 7.88 0.85 -4.67
CA GLY A 19 6.96 -0.29 -4.80
C GLY A 19 7.29 -1.20 -5.97
N LEU A 20 7.67 -0.63 -7.11
CA LEU A 20 8.12 -1.38 -8.29
C LEU A 20 9.44 -2.12 -8.04
N ALA A 21 10.38 -1.51 -7.29
CA ALA A 21 11.62 -2.17 -6.92
C ALA A 21 11.35 -3.42 -6.07
N VAL A 22 10.52 -3.30 -5.03
CA VAL A 22 10.11 -4.45 -4.21
C VAL A 22 9.35 -5.47 -5.03
N ALA A 23 8.46 -5.05 -5.93
CA ALA A 23 7.70 -5.96 -6.77
C ALA A 23 8.61 -6.81 -7.68
N ARG A 24 9.63 -6.21 -8.29
CA ARG A 24 10.63 -6.91 -9.11
C ARG A 24 11.44 -7.90 -8.29
N GLU A 25 11.88 -7.52 -7.11
CA GLU A 25 12.61 -8.40 -6.21
C GLU A 25 11.75 -9.60 -5.78
N MET A 26 10.48 -9.37 -5.48
CA MET A 26 9.57 -10.46 -5.12
C MET A 26 9.25 -11.37 -6.31
N GLN A 27 9.18 -10.82 -7.53
CA GLN A 27 9.04 -11.63 -8.75
C GLN A 27 10.26 -12.53 -8.97
N SER A 28 11.49 -12.01 -8.74
CA SER A 28 12.71 -12.82 -8.84
C SER A 28 12.75 -13.98 -7.84
N ARG A 29 12.05 -13.83 -6.71
CA ARG A 29 11.85 -14.87 -5.68
C ARG A 29 10.66 -15.81 -5.97
N GLY A 30 10.06 -15.72 -7.15
CA GLY A 30 8.98 -16.60 -7.58
C GLY A 30 7.58 -16.22 -7.08
N TRP A 31 7.38 -15.00 -6.59
CA TRP A 31 6.06 -14.49 -6.25
C TRP A 31 5.36 -13.93 -7.48
N SER A 32 4.07 -14.14 -7.57
CA SER A 32 3.22 -13.38 -8.48
C SER A 32 2.80 -12.06 -7.83
N ILE A 33 2.70 -11.00 -8.63
CA ILE A 33 2.43 -9.65 -8.13
C ILE A 33 1.19 -9.09 -8.82
N SER A 34 0.37 -8.36 -8.07
CA SER A 34 -0.61 -7.43 -8.62
C SER A 34 -0.52 -6.08 -7.90
N TRP A 35 -1.00 -5.05 -8.55
CA TRP A 35 -0.96 -3.69 -8.05
C TRP A 35 -2.35 -3.18 -7.73
N LEU A 36 -2.52 -2.54 -6.58
CA LEU A 36 -3.74 -1.83 -6.21
C LEU A 36 -3.48 -0.33 -6.27
N GLY A 37 -4.17 0.34 -7.15
CA GLY A 37 -4.03 1.77 -7.39
C GLY A 37 -5.37 2.49 -7.55
N THR A 38 -5.30 3.69 -8.13
CA THR A 38 -6.44 4.54 -8.46
C THR A 38 -6.57 4.68 -9.99
N PRO A 39 -7.73 5.08 -10.53
CA PRO A 39 -7.90 5.21 -11.98
C PRO A 39 -7.04 6.30 -12.62
N ALA A 40 -6.57 7.30 -11.87
CA ALA A 40 -5.91 8.50 -12.40
C ALA A 40 -4.52 8.79 -11.80
N GLY A 41 -3.95 7.89 -11.01
CA GLY A 41 -2.63 8.09 -10.39
C GLY A 41 -1.46 7.79 -11.34
N MET A 42 -0.24 8.16 -10.92
CA MET A 42 0.98 7.92 -11.69
C MET A 42 1.27 6.42 -11.88
N GLU A 43 0.76 5.57 -11.02
CA GLU A 43 0.85 4.12 -11.14
C GLU A 43 0.35 3.60 -12.50
N ASN A 44 -0.66 4.25 -13.08
CA ASN A 44 -1.19 3.86 -14.41
C ASN A 44 -0.21 4.10 -15.56
N LYS A 45 0.83 4.91 -15.35
CA LYS A 45 1.89 5.14 -16.33
C LYS A 45 3.15 4.31 -16.02
N LEU A 46 3.47 4.15 -14.74
CA LEU A 46 4.74 3.57 -14.29
C LEU A 46 4.68 2.04 -14.16
N VAL A 47 3.54 1.48 -13.78
CA VAL A 47 3.42 0.03 -13.51
C VAL A 47 3.23 -0.81 -14.77
N PRO A 48 2.42 -0.43 -15.79
CA PRO A 48 2.18 -1.27 -16.96
C PRO A 48 3.42 -1.75 -17.72
N PRO A 49 4.50 -0.94 -17.87
CA PRO A 49 5.72 -1.41 -18.53
C PRO A 49 6.41 -2.59 -17.82
N SER A 50 6.11 -2.84 -16.55
CA SER A 50 6.64 -4.00 -15.80
C SER A 50 5.83 -5.29 -16.00
N GLY A 51 4.71 -5.25 -16.73
CA GLY A 51 3.82 -6.40 -16.93
C GLY A 51 2.98 -6.76 -15.69
N ILE A 52 3.01 -5.95 -14.62
CA ILE A 52 2.23 -6.17 -13.41
C ILE A 52 0.78 -5.72 -13.65
N PRO A 53 -0.23 -6.58 -13.42
CA PRO A 53 -1.63 -6.21 -13.55
C PRO A 53 -2.03 -5.21 -12.46
N ILE A 54 -2.79 -4.17 -12.86
CA ILE A 54 -3.32 -3.15 -11.96
C ILE A 54 -4.80 -3.38 -11.74
N ASP A 55 -5.20 -3.42 -10.48
CA ASP A 55 -6.57 -3.31 -10.03
C ASP A 55 -6.78 -1.90 -9.47
N THR A 56 -7.89 -1.25 -9.80
CA THR A 56 -8.16 0.12 -9.35
C THR A 56 -9.39 0.19 -8.47
N ILE A 57 -9.34 1.10 -7.49
CA ILE A 57 -10.50 1.47 -6.65
C ILE A 57 -10.84 2.94 -6.85
N GLY A 58 -12.11 3.25 -6.90
CA GLY A 58 -12.62 4.61 -7.09
C GLY A 58 -12.53 5.48 -5.83
N PHE A 59 -11.36 5.53 -5.19
CA PHE A 59 -11.15 6.27 -3.96
C PHE A 59 -10.01 7.28 -4.09
N SER A 60 -10.34 8.57 -4.02
CA SER A 60 -9.41 9.69 -4.15
C SER A 60 -9.16 10.46 -2.84
N GLY A 61 -9.51 9.85 -1.69
CA GLY A 61 -9.40 10.47 -0.37
C GLY A 61 -10.64 11.30 0.01
N LEU A 62 -10.68 11.69 1.27
CA LEU A 62 -11.79 12.45 1.88
C LEU A 62 -11.51 13.97 1.90
N ARG A 63 -11.12 14.55 0.75
CA ARG A 63 -10.92 16.01 0.67
C ARG A 63 -12.21 16.71 0.24
N GLY A 64 -12.75 17.55 1.12
CA GLY A 64 -13.91 18.41 0.87
C GLY A 64 -14.56 18.91 2.16
N LYS A 65 -15.27 20.03 2.08
CA LYS A 65 -15.99 20.63 3.22
C LYS A 65 -17.50 20.56 2.96
N GLY A 66 -18.29 20.17 3.97
CA GLY A 66 -19.76 20.19 3.94
C GLY A 66 -20.40 18.84 4.30
N LEU A 67 -21.63 18.90 4.85
CA LEU A 67 -22.34 17.71 5.34
C LEU A 67 -22.65 16.70 4.23
N LEU A 68 -23.01 17.19 3.05
CA LEU A 68 -23.28 16.36 1.87
C LEU A 68 -22.02 15.64 1.39
N HIS A 69 -20.86 16.29 1.49
CA HIS A 69 -19.56 15.70 1.12
C HIS A 69 -19.11 14.62 2.13
N THR A 70 -19.48 14.77 3.39
CA THR A 70 -19.20 13.76 4.44
C THR A 70 -20.01 12.48 4.21
N LEU A 71 -21.29 12.61 3.88
CA LEU A 71 -22.16 11.46 3.58
C LEU A 71 -21.71 10.71 2.33
N THR A 72 -21.44 11.46 1.24
CA THR A 72 -20.93 10.84 -0.01
C THR A 72 -19.53 10.25 0.16
N GLY A 73 -18.70 10.87 1.01
CA GLY A 73 -17.37 10.37 1.36
C GLY A 73 -17.43 9.05 2.13
N GLY A 74 -18.35 8.93 3.08
CA GLY A 74 -18.60 7.68 3.82
C GLY A 74 -19.04 6.53 2.89
N LEU A 75 -19.98 6.81 1.99
CA LEU A 75 -20.42 5.80 1.02
C LEU A 75 -19.29 5.36 0.07
N ARG A 76 -18.50 6.33 -0.43
CA ARG A 76 -17.31 6.02 -1.26
C ARG A 76 -16.28 5.17 -0.51
N MET A 77 -16.09 5.44 0.79
CA MET A 77 -15.21 4.64 1.64
C MET A 77 -15.72 3.20 1.78
N LEU A 78 -17.02 2.99 2.02
CA LEU A 78 -17.61 1.64 2.10
C LEU A 78 -17.45 0.89 0.79
N ILE A 79 -17.66 1.57 -0.35
CA ILE A 79 -17.43 0.99 -1.67
C ILE A 79 -15.96 0.62 -1.85
N ALA A 80 -15.03 1.50 -1.43
CA ALA A 80 -13.60 1.21 -1.50
C ALA A 80 -13.20 -0.01 -0.66
N PHE A 81 -13.74 -0.16 0.55
CA PHE A 81 -13.53 -1.36 1.37
C PHE A 81 -14.02 -2.62 0.66
N TRP A 82 -15.22 -2.59 0.13
CA TRP A 82 -15.78 -3.73 -0.61
C TRP A 82 -14.94 -4.08 -1.86
N GLN A 83 -14.50 -3.07 -2.63
CA GLN A 83 -13.63 -3.27 -3.79
C GLN A 83 -12.28 -3.88 -3.37
N CYS A 84 -11.63 -3.36 -2.32
CA CYS A 84 -10.38 -3.91 -1.80
C CYS A 84 -10.55 -5.36 -1.35
N GLN A 85 -11.62 -5.65 -0.60
CA GLN A 85 -11.91 -7.01 -0.15
C GLN A 85 -12.05 -7.97 -1.34
N ARG A 86 -12.80 -7.57 -2.37
CA ARG A 86 -13.01 -8.36 -3.58
C ARG A 86 -11.70 -8.61 -4.32
N ILE A 87 -10.86 -7.58 -4.48
CA ILE A 87 -9.56 -7.67 -5.16
C ILE A 87 -8.62 -8.60 -4.41
N ILE A 88 -8.44 -8.41 -3.11
CA ILE A 88 -7.54 -9.22 -2.27
C ILE A 88 -7.95 -10.71 -2.32
N ARG A 89 -9.26 -10.99 -2.28
CA ARG A 89 -9.77 -12.37 -2.41
C ARG A 89 -9.60 -12.94 -3.81
N ALA A 90 -9.93 -12.18 -4.85
CA ALA A 90 -9.83 -12.63 -6.24
C ALA A 90 -8.37 -12.92 -6.63
N ARG A 91 -7.44 -12.11 -6.16
CA ARG A 91 -6.00 -12.32 -6.34
C ARG A 91 -5.42 -13.42 -5.45
N ARG A 92 -6.19 -13.95 -4.51
CA ARG A 92 -5.73 -14.93 -3.51
C ARG A 92 -4.45 -14.48 -2.81
N ALA A 93 -4.42 -13.21 -2.41
CA ALA A 93 -3.24 -12.60 -1.81
C ALA A 93 -2.75 -13.39 -0.60
N ASN A 94 -1.46 -13.68 -0.57
CA ASN A 94 -0.77 -14.28 0.58
C ASN A 94 -0.20 -13.20 1.50
N ALA A 95 0.09 -12.02 0.96
CA ALA A 95 0.54 -10.85 1.70
C ALA A 95 0.14 -9.58 0.97
N VAL A 96 0.11 -8.47 1.70
CA VAL A 96 -0.21 -7.14 1.18
C VAL A 96 0.87 -6.15 1.62
N LEU A 97 1.37 -5.35 0.69
CA LEU A 97 2.39 -4.34 0.92
C LEU A 97 1.80 -2.95 0.68
N GLY A 98 1.83 -2.09 1.69
CA GLY A 98 1.41 -0.70 1.59
C GLY A 98 2.62 0.23 1.47
N MET A 99 2.75 0.90 0.32
CA MET A 99 3.84 1.85 0.05
C MET A 99 3.44 3.31 0.27
N GLY A 100 2.14 3.59 0.39
CA GLY A 100 1.59 4.91 0.58
C GLY A 100 0.50 5.27 -0.43
N GLY A 101 -0.16 6.40 -0.17
CA GLY A 101 -1.31 6.85 -0.95
C GLY A 101 -2.65 6.45 -0.33
N TYR A 102 -3.72 6.98 -0.93
CA TYR A 102 -5.08 6.84 -0.36
C TYR A 102 -5.60 5.39 -0.37
N VAL A 103 -5.13 4.56 -1.29
CA VAL A 103 -5.53 3.15 -1.42
C VAL A 103 -5.04 2.29 -0.27
N CYS A 104 -3.97 2.70 0.41
CA CYS A 104 -3.38 1.92 1.49
C CYS A 104 -4.32 1.79 2.69
N PHE A 105 -5.10 2.83 3.01
CA PHE A 105 -6.00 2.76 4.16
C PHE A 105 -7.11 1.72 3.97
N PRO A 106 -7.97 1.79 2.95
CA PRO A 106 -9.00 0.77 2.77
C PRO A 106 -8.41 -0.61 2.45
N GLY A 107 -7.35 -0.67 1.66
CA GLY A 107 -6.71 -1.94 1.31
C GLY A 107 -6.03 -2.62 2.49
N GLY A 108 -5.30 -1.87 3.32
CA GLY A 108 -4.62 -2.40 4.49
C GLY A 108 -5.60 -2.88 5.56
N LEU A 109 -6.68 -2.12 5.82
CA LEU A 109 -7.71 -2.56 6.76
C LEU A 109 -8.39 -3.85 6.28
N MET A 110 -8.68 -3.96 4.99
CA MET A 110 -9.27 -5.19 4.42
C MET A 110 -8.29 -6.36 4.44
N ALA A 111 -6.99 -6.13 4.21
CA ALA A 111 -5.97 -7.17 4.34
C ALA A 111 -5.97 -7.76 5.76
N SER A 112 -5.95 -6.92 6.77
CA SER A 112 -6.01 -7.34 8.18
C SER A 112 -7.29 -8.11 8.50
N LEU A 113 -8.45 -7.61 8.10
CA LEU A 113 -9.75 -8.29 8.32
C LEU A 113 -9.84 -9.63 7.58
N LEU A 114 -9.07 -9.83 6.53
CA LEU A 114 -8.98 -11.10 5.79
C LEU A 114 -7.85 -12.00 6.30
N ASN A 115 -7.21 -11.65 7.42
CA ASN A 115 -6.05 -12.34 7.98
C ASN A 115 -4.91 -12.51 6.94
N ARG A 116 -4.65 -11.46 6.17
CA ARG A 116 -3.51 -11.39 5.25
C ARG A 116 -2.43 -10.52 5.86
N PRO A 117 -1.18 -11.02 5.99
CA PRO A 117 -0.07 -10.23 6.49
C PRO A 117 0.04 -8.89 5.78
N LEU A 118 0.07 -7.81 6.56
CA LEU A 118 0.17 -6.44 6.10
C LEU A 118 1.53 -5.85 6.49
N VAL A 119 2.33 -5.54 5.50
CA VAL A 119 3.59 -4.81 5.67
C VAL A 119 3.40 -3.39 5.15
N LEU A 120 3.77 -2.40 5.94
CA LEU A 120 3.76 -0.99 5.55
C LEU A 120 5.18 -0.51 5.33
N VAL A 121 5.41 0.26 4.26
CA VAL A 121 6.66 0.96 4.02
C VAL A 121 6.42 2.45 4.15
N ASN A 122 7.23 3.11 4.96
CA ASN A 122 7.23 4.54 5.13
C ASN A 122 8.54 5.12 4.58
N ALA A 123 8.50 5.54 3.32
CA ALA A 123 9.65 6.10 2.64
C ALA A 123 9.91 7.58 2.99
N ASP A 124 8.96 8.24 3.66
CA ASP A 124 9.06 9.65 4.05
C ASP A 124 9.67 9.80 5.45
N ALA A 125 10.30 10.94 5.71
CA ALA A 125 10.83 11.29 7.03
C ALA A 125 9.76 11.40 8.12
N SER A 126 8.51 11.68 7.73
CA SER A 126 7.35 11.69 8.61
C SER A 126 6.43 10.50 8.34
N LEU A 127 5.75 10.02 9.37
CA LEU A 127 4.81 8.91 9.22
C LEU A 127 3.58 9.37 8.41
N LEU A 128 3.35 8.72 7.28
CA LEU A 128 2.19 8.98 6.43
C LEU A 128 0.89 8.76 7.20
N MET A 129 -0.12 9.59 6.95
CA MET A 129 -1.42 9.49 7.63
C MET A 129 -2.09 8.13 7.44
N SER A 130 -2.00 7.56 6.23
CA SER A 130 -2.51 6.21 5.96
C SER A 130 -1.80 5.15 6.78
N ASN A 131 -0.47 5.23 6.89
CA ASN A 131 0.34 4.32 7.68
C ASN A 131 0.04 4.48 9.17
N LYS A 132 -0.08 5.73 9.67
CA LYS A 132 -0.44 6.00 11.06
C LYS A 132 -1.76 5.35 11.46
N ALA A 133 -2.77 5.41 10.59
CA ALA A 133 -4.08 4.81 10.85
C ALA A 133 -4.02 3.26 10.82
N LEU A 134 -3.07 2.67 10.11
CA LEU A 134 -2.92 1.22 9.97
C LEU A 134 -1.93 0.59 10.96
N LEU A 135 -1.19 1.39 11.75
CA LEU A 135 -0.24 0.85 12.74
C LEU A 135 -0.83 -0.21 13.66
N PRO A 136 -2.07 -0.08 14.17
CA PRO A 136 -2.64 -1.09 15.07
C PRO A 136 -2.88 -2.46 14.43
N VAL A 137 -2.96 -2.51 13.09
CA VAL A 137 -3.33 -3.71 12.32
C VAL A 137 -2.23 -4.18 11.38
N ALA A 138 -1.11 -3.48 11.32
CA ALA A 138 0.04 -3.87 10.51
C ALA A 138 0.90 -4.91 11.24
N ASP A 139 1.35 -5.92 10.52
CA ASP A 139 2.25 -6.96 11.03
C ASP A 139 3.69 -6.46 11.11
N ALA A 140 4.09 -5.59 10.18
CA ALA A 140 5.40 -4.95 10.18
C ALA A 140 5.34 -3.57 9.53
N VAL A 141 6.24 -2.69 9.97
CA VAL A 141 6.43 -1.36 9.36
C VAL A 141 7.91 -1.17 9.06
N VAL A 142 8.22 -0.87 7.81
CA VAL A 142 9.59 -0.62 7.32
C VAL A 142 9.75 0.89 7.13
N PHE A 143 10.80 1.45 7.70
CA PHE A 143 11.16 2.86 7.52
C PHE A 143 12.39 2.99 6.63
N GLY A 144 12.33 3.90 5.68
CA GLY A 144 13.47 4.25 4.82
C GLY A 144 14.49 5.18 5.48
N PHE A 145 14.15 5.75 6.65
CA PHE A 145 15.02 6.67 7.39
C PHE A 145 14.95 6.39 8.88
N ASP A 146 16.09 6.47 9.55
CA ASP A 146 16.14 6.46 11.00
C ASP A 146 15.62 7.80 11.53
N GLY A 147 14.63 7.75 12.39
CA GLY A 147 14.02 8.96 12.94
C GLY A 147 13.03 8.68 14.07
N ALA A 148 12.59 9.74 14.73
CA ALA A 148 11.70 9.67 15.89
C ALA A 148 10.39 8.90 15.65
N ALA A 149 9.95 8.78 14.40
CA ALA A 149 8.76 8.01 14.04
C ALA A 149 9.05 6.50 14.07
N ALA A 150 10.25 6.08 13.63
CA ALA A 150 10.66 4.67 13.61
C ALA A 150 10.77 4.11 15.04
N HIS A 151 11.36 4.87 15.97
CA HIS A 151 11.55 4.45 17.36
C HIS A 151 10.24 4.31 18.18
N LYS A 152 9.11 4.83 17.68
CA LYS A 152 7.80 4.78 18.36
C LYS A 152 6.93 3.61 17.91
N VAL A 153 7.34 2.86 16.89
CA VAL A 153 6.52 1.80 16.29
C VAL A 153 7.02 0.44 16.74
N LYS A 154 6.13 -0.38 17.31
CA LYS A 154 6.39 -1.80 17.56
C LYS A 154 6.52 -2.52 16.20
N HIS A 155 7.46 -3.47 16.09
CA HIS A 155 7.75 -4.19 14.84
C HIS A 155 8.28 -3.30 13.71
N CYS A 156 9.05 -2.26 14.06
CA CYS A 156 9.77 -1.43 13.11
C CYS A 156 10.99 -2.18 12.56
N LEU A 157 11.12 -2.19 11.24
CA LEU A 157 12.33 -2.61 10.53
C LEU A 157 12.94 -1.34 9.91
N LEU A 158 14.16 -1.01 10.32
CA LEU A 158 14.93 0.04 9.66
C LEU A 158 15.60 -0.55 8.42
N TYR A 159 15.36 0.06 7.27
CA TYR A 159 16.15 -0.20 6.08
C TYR A 159 17.36 0.73 6.13
N THR A 160 18.45 0.26 6.68
CA THR A 160 19.75 0.90 6.51
C THR A 160 20.39 0.33 5.26
N SER A 161 20.57 1.14 4.24
CA SER A 161 21.32 0.72 3.06
C SER A 161 22.82 0.73 3.41
N ASP A 162 23.35 -0.39 3.86
CA ASP A 162 24.80 -0.63 3.81
C ASP A 162 25.30 -0.91 2.38
N ALA A 163 24.42 -0.71 1.39
CA ALA A 163 24.71 -0.95 -0.03
C ALA A 163 25.31 0.27 -0.76
N ALA A 164 25.77 1.28 -0.04
CA ALA A 164 26.43 2.45 -0.63
C ALA A 164 27.96 2.43 -0.51
N ASP A 165 28.55 1.39 0.10
CA ASP A 165 30.00 1.31 0.36
C ASP A 165 30.69 0.11 -0.33
N GLU A 166 30.11 -0.43 -1.42
CA GLU A 166 30.84 -1.35 -2.32
C GLU A 166 30.86 -0.83 -3.76
#